data_7aec9a7a9c74c11837d5e34d64914bdb
#
_entry.id   7aec9a7a9c74c11837d5e34d64914bdb
#
_cell.length_a   1.000
_cell.length_b   1.000
_cell.length_c   1.000
_cell.angle_alpha   90.00
_cell.angle_beta   90.00
_cell.angle_gamma   90.00
#
_symmetry.space_group_name_H-M   'P 1'
#
loop_
_entity.id
_entity.type
_entity.pdbx_description
1 polymer ?
#
loop_
_entity_poly.entity_id
_entity_poly.type
_entity_poly.pdbx_seq_one_letter_code
_entity_poly.pdbx_strand_id
1 'polypeptide(L)'
;PAIDKFIRINVKKHQPTWSEEEVDNFLTAISHTSKKLPFQIEKEESLKIDFEDLETIKDMHKRFAWLNMYFWDGHPFTFEEYKSRLLKMAKDDVTKRDVEEFNNKSLEADALIQGVGDKNLREILKIIQDLIFLKTERIDVYTISCYKIFNILKEICKRLDLSRDQLLTFTRDEILSFLKGQPIPNDIKKREKFGCAV
;
A
#
# COMPACT_ATOMS: atom_id res chain seq x y z
N PRO A 1 -10.55 16.68 7.45
CA PRO A 1 -11.47 17.52 8.25
C PRO A 1 -12.70 18.01 7.49
N ALA A 2 -12.54 18.58 6.26
CA ALA A 2 -13.67 19.13 5.49
C ALA A 2 -14.62 18.04 4.97
N ILE A 3 -14.08 16.96 4.45
CA ILE A 3 -14.86 15.82 3.92
C ILE A 3 -15.63 15.14 5.05
N ASP A 4 -14.98 14.87 6.17
CA ASP A 4 -15.62 14.25 7.33
C ASP A 4 -16.81 15.09 7.83
N LYS A 5 -16.61 16.41 7.98
CA LYS A 5 -17.69 17.34 8.35
C LYS A 5 -18.83 17.35 7.33
N PHE A 6 -18.51 17.32 6.05
CA PHE A 6 -19.53 17.29 4.98
C PHE A 6 -20.37 16.01 5.06
N ILE A 7 -19.71 14.86 5.25
CA ILE A 7 -20.39 13.56 5.35
C ILE A 7 -21.30 13.53 6.58
N ARG A 8 -20.80 13.93 7.75
CA ARG A 8 -21.58 13.97 9.00
C ARG A 8 -22.84 14.81 8.85
N ILE A 9 -22.74 15.99 8.24
CA ILE A 9 -23.90 16.86 7.99
C ILE A 9 -24.93 16.16 7.09
N ASN A 10 -24.50 15.49 6.03
CA ASN A 10 -25.42 14.82 5.12
C ASN A 10 -26.02 13.56 5.75
N VAL A 11 -25.25 12.76 6.47
CA VAL A 11 -25.79 11.60 7.21
C VAL A 11 -26.83 12.05 8.23
N LYS A 12 -26.55 13.06 9.03
CA LYS A 12 -27.52 13.61 10.01
C LYS A 12 -28.75 14.24 9.37
N LYS A 13 -28.62 14.83 8.19
CA LYS A 13 -29.78 15.35 7.45
C LYS A 13 -30.77 14.24 7.08
N HIS A 14 -30.27 13.07 6.72
CA HIS A 14 -31.09 11.90 6.32
C HIS A 14 -31.43 10.99 7.49
N GLN A 15 -30.67 11.05 8.58
CA GLN A 15 -30.87 10.28 9.82
C GLN A 15 -30.79 11.24 11.04
N PRO A 16 -31.79 12.14 11.20
CA PRO A 16 -31.74 13.21 12.22
C PRO A 16 -31.81 12.69 13.66
N THR A 17 -32.26 11.45 13.85
CA THR A 17 -32.40 10.82 15.17
C THR A 17 -31.11 10.14 15.65
N TRP A 18 -30.14 9.96 14.76
CA TRP A 18 -28.89 9.30 15.12
C TRP A 18 -28.04 10.17 16.08
N SER A 19 -27.51 9.52 17.12
CA SER A 19 -26.49 10.10 18.00
C SER A 19 -25.18 10.31 17.23
N GLU A 20 -24.24 11.07 17.81
CA GLU A 20 -22.90 11.22 17.24
C GLU A 20 -22.18 9.86 17.17
N GLU A 21 -22.34 9.01 18.18
CA GLU A 21 -21.76 7.68 18.22
C GLU A 21 -22.28 6.77 17.11
N GLU A 22 -23.58 6.81 16.82
CA GLU A 22 -24.18 6.04 15.71
C GLU A 22 -23.66 6.53 14.37
N VAL A 23 -23.49 7.84 14.19
CA VAL A 23 -22.86 8.41 13.00
C VAL A 23 -21.41 7.97 12.87
N ASP A 24 -20.61 7.97 13.95
CA ASP A 24 -19.23 7.50 13.95
C ASP A 24 -19.12 6.02 13.62
N ASN A 25 -19.96 5.20 14.23
CA ASN A 25 -20.01 3.76 13.96
C ASN A 25 -20.38 3.48 12.50
N PHE A 26 -21.36 4.20 11.95
CA PHE A 26 -21.73 4.10 10.54
C PHE A 26 -20.59 4.51 9.63
N LEU A 27 -19.93 5.65 9.88
CA LEU A 27 -18.81 6.12 9.06
C LEU A 27 -17.62 5.17 9.13
N THR A 28 -17.36 4.58 10.28
CA THR A 28 -16.31 3.56 10.45
C THR A 28 -16.66 2.31 9.66
N ALA A 29 -17.89 1.82 9.76
CA ALA A 29 -18.32 0.63 9.04
C ALA A 29 -18.24 0.81 7.52
N ILE A 30 -18.76 1.90 6.97
CA ILE A 30 -18.73 2.16 5.52
C ILE A 30 -17.33 2.46 4.97
N SER A 31 -16.32 2.69 5.83
CA SER A 31 -14.94 2.86 5.37
C SER A 31 -14.32 1.58 4.78
N HIS A 32 -14.89 0.42 5.12
CA HIS A 32 -14.49 -0.85 4.53
C HIS A 32 -15.03 -0.99 3.10
N THR A 33 -14.23 -1.60 2.23
CA THR A 33 -14.58 -1.80 0.81
C THR A 33 -14.27 -3.22 0.40
N SER A 34 -15.03 -3.77 -0.54
CA SER A 34 -14.76 -5.07 -1.16
C SER A 34 -13.53 -5.08 -2.08
N LYS A 35 -12.99 -3.92 -2.43
CA LYS A 35 -11.74 -3.81 -3.18
C LYS A 35 -10.57 -4.22 -2.30
N LYS A 36 -9.75 -5.15 -2.81
CA LYS A 36 -8.63 -5.73 -2.08
C LYS A 36 -7.31 -5.08 -2.49
N LEU A 37 -6.54 -4.65 -1.49
CA LEU A 37 -5.17 -4.22 -1.68
C LEU A 37 -4.24 -5.43 -1.88
N PRO A 38 -3.06 -5.26 -2.51
CA PRO A 38 -2.14 -6.36 -2.80
C PRO A 38 -1.81 -7.26 -1.61
N PHE A 39 -1.62 -6.70 -0.41
CA PHE A 39 -1.33 -7.49 0.78
C PHE A 39 -2.52 -8.34 1.26
N GLN A 40 -3.76 -7.90 1.00
CA GLN A 40 -4.98 -8.67 1.31
C GLN A 40 -5.15 -9.82 0.32
N ILE A 41 -4.85 -9.57 -0.96
CA ILE A 41 -4.83 -10.59 -2.00
C ILE A 41 -3.76 -11.64 -1.67
N GLU A 42 -2.54 -11.22 -1.30
CA GLU A 42 -1.46 -12.12 -0.88
C GLU A 42 -1.90 -13.03 0.27
N LYS A 43 -2.53 -12.47 1.32
CA LYS A 43 -3.03 -13.26 2.46
C LYS A 43 -4.06 -14.31 2.02
N GLU A 44 -5.03 -13.92 1.20
CA GLU A 44 -6.07 -14.83 0.73
C GLU A 44 -5.52 -15.94 -0.16
N GLU A 45 -4.61 -15.62 -1.07
CA GLU A 45 -3.96 -16.59 -1.93
C GLU A 45 -3.06 -17.54 -1.14
N SER A 46 -2.35 -17.05 -0.11
CA SER A 46 -1.48 -17.86 0.73
C SER A 46 -2.21 -19.00 1.46
N LEU A 47 -3.49 -18.81 1.79
CA LEU A 47 -4.31 -19.83 2.44
C LEU A 47 -4.71 -20.98 1.50
N LYS A 48 -4.58 -20.79 0.19
CA LYS A 48 -4.99 -21.74 -0.86
C LYS A 48 -3.81 -22.39 -1.56
N ILE A 49 -2.57 -22.02 -1.19
CA ILE A 49 -1.39 -22.43 -1.93
C ILE A 49 -1.00 -23.89 -1.66
N ASP A 50 -0.65 -24.58 -2.71
CA ASP A 50 0.08 -25.85 -2.61
C ASP A 50 1.59 -25.55 -2.56
N PHE A 51 2.22 -25.88 -1.45
CA PHE A 51 3.65 -25.64 -1.22
C PHE A 51 4.58 -26.60 -1.98
N GLU A 52 4.03 -27.63 -2.62
CA GLU A 52 4.77 -28.50 -3.53
C GLU A 52 4.85 -27.87 -4.94
N ASP A 53 3.92 -26.96 -5.28
CA ASP A 53 3.92 -26.22 -6.53
C ASP A 53 4.84 -24.99 -6.50
N LEU A 54 6.10 -25.23 -6.87
CA LEU A 54 7.13 -24.19 -6.95
C LEU A 54 6.82 -23.08 -7.95
N GLU A 55 6.08 -23.37 -9.02
CA GLU A 55 5.76 -22.34 -10.04
C GLU A 55 4.73 -21.34 -9.49
N THR A 56 3.73 -21.80 -8.76
CA THR A 56 2.78 -20.92 -8.07
C THR A 56 3.50 -20.02 -7.05
N ILE A 57 4.43 -20.55 -6.28
CA ILE A 57 5.23 -19.75 -5.33
C ILE A 57 6.09 -18.72 -6.05
N LYS A 58 6.70 -19.05 -7.19
CA LYS A 58 7.49 -18.12 -8.00
C LYS A 58 6.62 -17.01 -8.60
N ASP A 59 5.42 -17.34 -9.06
CA ASP A 59 4.48 -16.34 -9.57
C ASP A 59 4.04 -15.36 -8.48
N MET A 60 3.66 -15.87 -7.32
CA MET A 60 3.34 -15.03 -6.17
C MET A 60 4.54 -14.15 -5.75
N HIS A 61 5.77 -14.70 -5.74
CA HIS A 61 6.96 -13.91 -5.46
C HIS A 61 7.13 -12.75 -6.46
N LYS A 62 6.95 -12.99 -7.77
CA LYS A 62 7.03 -11.92 -8.78
C LYS A 62 5.99 -10.81 -8.54
N ARG A 63 4.80 -11.18 -8.08
CA ARG A 63 3.69 -10.24 -7.85
C ARG A 63 3.85 -9.46 -6.54
N PHE A 64 4.40 -10.06 -5.49
CA PHE A 64 4.35 -9.54 -4.13
C PHE A 64 5.71 -9.31 -3.45
N ALA A 65 6.84 -9.59 -4.13
CA ALA A 65 8.18 -9.38 -3.55
C ALA A 65 8.42 -7.94 -3.04
N TRP A 66 7.77 -6.97 -3.65
CA TRP A 66 7.87 -5.56 -3.30
C TRP A 66 7.17 -5.20 -1.97
N LEU A 67 6.30 -6.05 -1.43
CA LEU A 67 5.56 -5.77 -0.18
C LEU A 67 6.46 -5.59 1.04
N ASN A 68 7.73 -5.98 0.96
CA ASN A 68 8.73 -5.69 1.99
C ASN A 68 9.33 -4.27 1.88
N MET A 69 9.00 -3.56 0.83
CA MET A 69 9.45 -2.19 0.63
C MET A 69 8.41 -1.21 1.14
N TYR A 70 8.87 -0.08 1.67
CA TYR A 70 8.03 1.08 1.93
C TYR A 70 8.67 2.27 1.21
N PHE A 71 8.13 2.64 0.06
CA PHE A 71 8.76 3.58 -0.87
C PHE A 71 10.18 3.10 -1.23
N TRP A 72 11.20 3.89 -0.85
CA TRP A 72 12.61 3.60 -1.06
C TRP A 72 13.25 2.79 0.08
N ASP A 73 12.55 2.61 1.20
CA ASP A 73 13.07 1.87 2.35
C ASP A 73 12.87 0.36 2.17
N GLY A 74 13.75 -0.39 2.84
CA GLY A 74 13.74 -1.84 2.75
C GLY A 74 14.36 -2.39 1.45
N HIS A 75 14.17 -3.65 1.25
CA HIS A 75 14.55 -4.39 0.05
C HIS A 75 13.42 -5.34 -0.35
N PRO A 76 13.28 -5.68 -1.65
CA PRO A 76 12.33 -6.70 -2.06
C PRO A 76 12.63 -8.02 -1.37
N PHE A 77 11.59 -8.79 -1.06
CA PHE A 77 11.80 -10.15 -0.58
C PHE A 77 12.65 -10.95 -1.58
N THR A 78 13.67 -11.64 -1.10
CA THR A 78 14.28 -12.74 -1.85
C THR A 78 13.29 -13.90 -1.97
N PHE A 79 13.52 -14.83 -2.88
CA PHE A 79 12.63 -15.97 -3.06
C PHE A 79 12.49 -16.81 -1.77
N GLU A 80 13.60 -17.04 -1.06
CA GLU A 80 13.60 -17.84 0.17
C GLU A 80 12.88 -17.13 1.34
N GLU A 81 13.09 -15.83 1.49
CA GLU A 81 12.36 -15.01 2.45
C GLU A 81 10.86 -15.04 2.17
N TYR A 82 10.49 -14.89 0.89
CA TYR A 82 9.10 -14.89 0.47
C TYR A 82 8.44 -16.26 0.69
N LYS A 83 9.11 -17.33 0.33
CA LYS A 83 8.64 -18.70 0.59
C LYS A 83 8.41 -18.95 2.08
N SER A 84 9.36 -18.52 2.92
CA SER A 84 9.23 -18.62 4.39
C SER A 84 8.05 -17.83 4.93
N ARG A 85 7.82 -16.62 4.38
CA ARG A 85 6.67 -15.77 4.71
C ARG A 85 5.34 -16.45 4.35
N LEU A 86 5.22 -16.99 3.13
CA LEU A 86 4.01 -17.71 2.70
C LEU A 86 3.71 -18.91 3.58
N LEU A 87 4.73 -19.72 3.90
CA LEU A 87 4.58 -20.88 4.80
C LEU A 87 4.07 -20.46 6.19
N LYS A 88 4.55 -19.33 6.70
CA LYS A 88 4.06 -18.78 7.97
C LYS A 88 2.60 -18.34 7.85
N MET A 89 2.27 -17.55 6.83
CA MET A 89 0.91 -17.05 6.63
C MET A 89 -0.11 -18.17 6.45
N ALA A 90 0.21 -19.22 5.69
CA ALA A 90 -0.69 -20.34 5.44
C ALA A 90 -1.00 -21.18 6.71
N LYS A 91 -0.08 -21.20 7.67
CA LYS A 91 -0.22 -21.93 8.93
C LYS A 91 -0.79 -21.08 10.06
N ASP A 92 -0.87 -19.76 9.86
CA ASP A 92 -1.23 -18.82 10.92
C ASP A 92 -2.74 -18.61 10.96
N ASP A 93 -3.35 -18.95 12.10
CA ASP A 93 -4.78 -18.72 12.34
C ASP A 93 -5.13 -17.22 12.39
N VAL A 94 -4.15 -16.35 12.66
CA VAL A 94 -4.34 -14.89 12.56
C VAL A 94 -4.61 -14.50 11.11
N THR A 95 -3.84 -15.05 10.16
CA THR A 95 -4.05 -14.78 8.73
C THR A 95 -5.45 -15.19 8.28
N LYS A 96 -5.96 -16.34 8.71
CA LYS A 96 -7.33 -16.78 8.41
C LYS A 96 -8.36 -15.81 8.97
N ARG A 97 -8.23 -15.45 10.25
CA ARG A 97 -9.13 -14.50 10.91
C ARG A 97 -9.12 -13.14 10.23
N ASP A 98 -7.94 -12.63 9.86
CA ASP A 98 -7.83 -11.34 9.16
C ASP A 98 -8.57 -11.35 7.82
N VAL A 99 -8.47 -12.45 7.05
CA VAL A 99 -9.16 -12.59 5.76
C VAL A 99 -10.67 -12.68 5.98
N GLU A 100 -11.13 -13.46 6.95
CA GLU A 100 -12.55 -13.60 7.28
C GLU A 100 -13.12 -12.26 7.79
N GLU A 101 -12.42 -11.58 8.70
CA GLU A 101 -12.83 -10.29 9.24
C GLU A 101 -12.93 -9.23 8.14
N PHE A 102 -11.93 -9.15 7.24
CA PHE A 102 -11.96 -8.25 6.11
C PHE A 102 -13.20 -8.50 5.22
N ASN A 103 -13.44 -9.76 4.85
CA ASN A 103 -14.57 -10.12 4.01
C ASN A 103 -15.91 -9.79 4.68
N ASN A 104 -16.06 -10.08 5.98
CA ASN A 104 -17.28 -9.81 6.74
C ASN A 104 -17.55 -8.29 6.85
N LYS A 105 -16.51 -7.50 7.22
CA LYS A 105 -16.63 -6.03 7.30
C LYS A 105 -16.96 -5.40 5.95
N SER A 106 -16.40 -5.93 4.86
CA SER A 106 -16.72 -5.44 3.52
C SER A 106 -18.17 -5.72 3.14
N LEU A 107 -18.69 -6.92 3.43
CA LEU A 107 -20.09 -7.27 3.20
C LEU A 107 -21.04 -6.41 4.06
N GLU A 108 -20.70 -6.18 5.32
CA GLU A 108 -21.46 -5.31 6.22
C GLU A 108 -21.51 -3.87 5.68
N ALA A 109 -20.37 -3.32 5.25
CA ALA A 109 -20.30 -1.99 4.67
C ALA A 109 -21.18 -1.86 3.42
N ASP A 110 -21.13 -2.84 2.52
CA ASP A 110 -21.94 -2.84 1.31
C ASP A 110 -23.45 -2.94 1.64
N ALA A 111 -23.82 -3.75 2.63
CA ALA A 111 -25.20 -3.87 3.09
C ALA A 111 -25.71 -2.56 3.71
N LEU A 112 -24.90 -1.92 4.55
CA LEU A 112 -25.23 -0.62 5.16
C LEU A 112 -25.47 0.46 4.09
N ILE A 113 -24.60 0.55 3.10
CA ILE A 113 -24.75 1.52 2.01
C ILE A 113 -26.00 1.22 1.17
N GLN A 114 -26.28 -0.05 0.87
CA GLN A 114 -27.49 -0.43 0.15
C GLN A 114 -28.77 -0.11 0.94
N GLY A 115 -28.75 -0.21 2.26
CA GLY A 115 -29.83 0.15 3.15
C GLY A 115 -30.16 1.63 3.22
N VAL A 116 -29.28 2.51 2.75
CA VAL A 116 -29.55 3.96 2.70
C VAL A 116 -30.62 4.24 1.66
N GLY A 117 -31.76 4.80 2.08
CA GLY A 117 -32.92 5.06 1.20
C GLY A 117 -32.68 6.14 0.15
N ASP A 118 -31.86 7.15 0.46
CA ASP A 118 -31.52 8.23 -0.47
C ASP A 118 -30.48 7.78 -1.49
N LYS A 119 -30.85 7.81 -2.77
CA LYS A 119 -29.97 7.39 -3.89
C LYS A 119 -28.71 8.26 -4.00
N ASN A 120 -28.85 9.58 -3.84
CA ASN A 120 -27.72 10.49 -4.01
C ASN A 120 -26.71 10.29 -2.86
N LEU A 121 -27.22 10.09 -1.63
CA LEU A 121 -26.37 9.79 -0.48
C LEU A 121 -25.62 8.45 -0.70
N ARG A 122 -26.28 7.41 -1.21
CA ARG A 122 -25.62 6.15 -1.53
C ARG A 122 -24.47 6.31 -2.54
N GLU A 123 -24.68 7.10 -3.59
CA GLU A 123 -23.65 7.37 -4.59
C GLU A 123 -22.45 8.11 -3.96
N ILE A 124 -22.71 9.11 -3.11
CA ILE A 124 -21.65 9.82 -2.37
C ILE A 124 -20.87 8.86 -1.47
N LEU A 125 -21.54 7.97 -0.73
CA LEU A 125 -20.87 7.01 0.16
C LEU A 125 -19.98 6.04 -0.61
N LYS A 126 -20.41 5.58 -1.79
CA LYS A 126 -19.58 4.76 -2.68
C LYS A 126 -18.33 5.51 -3.19
N ILE A 127 -18.50 6.77 -3.60
CA ILE A 127 -17.35 7.61 -3.99
C ILE A 127 -16.36 7.74 -2.84
N ILE A 128 -16.85 7.87 -1.61
CA ILE A 128 -15.99 7.97 -0.43
C ILE A 128 -15.22 6.66 -0.19
N GLN A 129 -15.88 5.50 -0.30
CA GLN A 129 -15.18 4.21 -0.24
C GLN A 129 -14.07 4.12 -1.29
N ASP A 130 -14.37 4.54 -2.53
CA ASP A 130 -13.38 4.54 -3.61
C ASP A 130 -12.20 5.47 -3.32
N LEU A 131 -12.45 6.65 -2.77
CA LEU A 131 -11.39 7.59 -2.40
C LEU A 131 -10.52 7.07 -1.24
N ILE A 132 -11.11 6.39 -0.25
CA ILE A 132 -10.36 5.75 0.85
C ILE A 132 -9.45 4.66 0.29
N PHE A 133 -9.97 3.82 -0.60
CA PHE A 133 -9.20 2.77 -1.27
C PHE A 133 -8.05 3.37 -2.09
N LEU A 134 -8.35 4.33 -2.98
CA LEU A 134 -7.37 4.99 -3.85
C LEU A 134 -6.25 5.68 -3.07
N LYS A 135 -6.56 6.23 -1.88
CA LYS A 135 -5.54 6.82 -1.00
C LYS A 135 -4.44 5.82 -0.63
N THR A 136 -4.82 4.57 -0.34
CA THR A 136 -3.86 3.51 0.02
C THR A 136 -3.22 2.90 -1.23
N GLU A 137 -4.02 2.60 -2.26
CA GLU A 137 -3.54 2.06 -3.54
C GLU A 137 -2.47 2.94 -4.17
N ARG A 138 -2.58 4.26 -4.05
CA ARG A 138 -1.54 5.20 -4.53
C ARG A 138 -0.17 4.92 -3.92
N ILE A 139 -0.11 4.53 -2.64
CA ILE A 139 1.16 4.17 -1.98
C ILE A 139 1.73 2.91 -2.59
N ASP A 140 0.88 1.91 -2.83
CA ASP A 140 1.27 0.64 -3.45
C ASP A 140 1.80 0.86 -4.87
N VAL A 141 1.10 1.64 -5.69
CA VAL A 141 1.54 1.99 -7.06
C VAL A 141 2.92 2.68 -7.04
N TYR A 142 3.14 3.59 -6.10
CA TYR A 142 4.43 4.25 -5.95
C TYR A 142 5.52 3.25 -5.52
N THR A 143 5.25 2.39 -4.54
CA THR A 143 6.19 1.37 -4.07
C THR A 143 6.53 0.36 -5.17
N ILE A 144 5.54 -0.09 -5.96
CA ILE A 144 5.76 -0.93 -7.15
C ILE A 144 6.67 -0.23 -8.16
N SER A 145 6.49 1.07 -8.37
CA SER A 145 7.35 1.84 -9.27
C SER A 145 8.79 1.87 -8.77
N CYS A 146 9.00 2.09 -7.47
CA CYS A 146 10.32 2.00 -6.84
C CYS A 146 10.92 0.60 -6.98
N TYR A 147 10.13 -0.45 -6.80
CA TYR A 147 10.56 -1.83 -6.99
C TYR A 147 11.03 -2.11 -8.42
N LYS A 148 10.29 -1.64 -9.43
CA LYS A 148 10.66 -1.85 -10.83
C LYS A 148 12.01 -1.22 -11.21
N ILE A 149 12.35 -0.09 -10.60
CA ILE A 149 13.64 0.57 -10.85
C ILE A 149 14.74 0.16 -9.86
N PHE A 150 14.43 -0.65 -8.86
CA PHE A 150 15.34 -1.03 -7.78
C PHE A 150 16.68 -1.59 -8.30
N ASN A 151 16.62 -2.50 -9.27
CA ASN A 151 17.83 -3.10 -9.87
C ASN A 151 18.64 -2.07 -10.65
N ILE A 152 17.99 -1.11 -11.31
CA ILE A 152 18.66 -0.01 -12.02
C ILE A 152 19.41 0.87 -11.02
N LEU A 153 18.76 1.23 -9.93
CA LEU A 153 19.41 2.03 -8.86
C LEU A 153 20.59 1.30 -8.23
N LYS A 154 20.44 -0.01 -7.99
CA LYS A 154 21.53 -0.84 -7.48
C LYS A 154 22.74 -0.87 -8.43
N GLU A 155 22.51 -0.94 -9.72
CA GLU A 155 23.57 -0.88 -10.72
C GLU A 155 24.22 0.50 -10.79
N ILE A 156 23.45 1.58 -10.68
CA ILE A 156 23.96 2.96 -10.60
C ILE A 156 24.85 3.13 -9.36
N CYS A 157 24.37 2.70 -8.20
CA CYS A 157 25.16 2.73 -6.96
C CYS A 157 26.50 2.03 -7.11
N LYS A 158 26.49 0.84 -7.72
CA LYS A 158 27.71 0.06 -7.99
C LYS A 158 28.68 0.80 -8.92
N ARG A 159 28.19 1.41 -10.01
CA ARG A 159 29.04 2.14 -10.97
C ARG A 159 29.65 3.40 -10.39
N LEU A 160 28.92 4.08 -9.53
CA LEU A 160 29.37 5.34 -8.92
C LEU A 160 30.07 5.14 -7.57
N ASP A 161 30.16 3.91 -7.07
CA ASP A 161 30.70 3.58 -5.75
C ASP A 161 29.98 4.38 -4.63
N LEU A 162 28.64 4.43 -4.70
CA LEU A 162 27.79 5.12 -3.76
C LEU A 162 26.88 4.14 -3.02
N SER A 163 26.58 4.43 -1.76
CA SER A 163 25.46 3.81 -1.09
C SER A 163 24.13 4.29 -1.70
N ARG A 164 23.04 3.56 -1.45
CA ARG A 164 21.70 3.98 -1.88
C ARG A 164 21.32 5.34 -1.25
N ASP A 165 21.59 5.51 0.03
CA ASP A 165 21.27 6.74 0.75
C ASP A 165 22.04 7.93 0.19
N GLN A 166 23.30 7.73 -0.17
CA GLN A 166 24.10 8.74 -0.87
C GLN A 166 23.50 9.07 -2.24
N LEU A 167 23.13 8.07 -3.03
CA LEU A 167 22.52 8.29 -4.34
C LEU A 167 21.27 9.14 -4.26
N LEU A 168 20.41 8.93 -3.24
CA LEU A 168 19.17 9.67 -3.03
C LEU A 168 19.36 11.14 -2.63
N THR A 169 20.59 11.57 -2.31
CA THR A 169 20.90 12.99 -2.03
C THR A 169 21.21 13.81 -3.28
N PHE A 170 21.28 13.16 -4.45
CA PHE A 170 21.57 13.79 -5.73
C PHE A 170 20.32 13.93 -6.60
N THR A 171 20.29 15.00 -7.37
CA THR A 171 19.27 15.18 -8.41
C THR A 171 19.52 14.22 -9.59
N ARG A 172 18.49 13.99 -10.40
CA ARG A 172 18.60 13.20 -11.62
C ARG A 172 19.74 13.67 -12.54
N ASP A 173 19.86 14.99 -12.70
CA ASP A 173 20.82 15.58 -13.64
C ASP A 173 22.26 15.46 -13.12
N GLU A 174 22.46 15.54 -11.80
CA GLU A 174 23.76 15.23 -11.17
C GLU A 174 24.14 13.76 -11.40
N ILE A 175 23.22 12.82 -11.13
CA ILE A 175 23.46 11.39 -11.36
C ILE A 175 23.82 11.12 -12.83
N LEU A 176 23.08 11.72 -13.77
CA LEU A 176 23.39 11.57 -15.20
C LEU A 176 24.77 12.15 -15.58
N SER A 177 25.20 13.25 -14.93
CA SER A 177 26.53 13.84 -15.16
C SER A 177 27.64 12.95 -14.62
N PHE A 178 27.45 12.35 -13.43
CA PHE A 178 28.42 11.42 -12.84
C PHE A 178 28.57 10.15 -13.69
N LEU A 179 27.47 9.61 -14.20
CA LEU A 179 27.51 8.48 -15.12
C LEU A 179 28.22 8.80 -16.45
N LYS A 180 28.33 10.08 -16.82
CA LYS A 180 29.12 10.57 -17.96
C LYS A 180 30.58 10.89 -17.62
N GLY A 181 31.01 10.58 -16.38
CA GLY A 181 32.39 10.77 -15.93
C GLY A 181 32.69 12.10 -15.24
N GLN A 182 31.69 12.91 -14.92
CA GLN A 182 31.91 14.08 -14.08
C GLN A 182 32.22 13.66 -12.64
N PRO A 183 33.10 14.37 -11.93
CA PRO A 183 33.46 14.02 -10.57
C PRO A 183 32.28 14.19 -9.61
N ILE A 184 32.18 13.27 -8.66
CA ILE A 184 31.18 13.33 -7.58
C ILE A 184 31.66 14.38 -6.56
N PRO A 185 30.80 15.31 -6.11
CA PRO A 185 31.16 16.34 -5.16
C PRO A 185 31.62 15.78 -3.81
N ASN A 186 32.61 16.42 -3.17
CA ASN A 186 33.12 16.00 -1.86
C ASN A 186 32.16 16.30 -0.69
N ASP A 187 31.03 16.94 -0.93
CA ASP A 187 30.08 17.37 0.10
C ASP A 187 28.97 16.36 0.42
N ILE A 188 29.08 15.12 -0.06
CA ILE A 188 28.12 14.03 0.16
C ILE A 188 27.74 13.91 1.63
N LYS A 189 28.74 13.89 2.54
CA LYS A 189 28.49 13.78 3.99
C LYS A 189 27.66 14.94 4.56
N LYS A 190 27.71 16.10 3.93
CA LYS A 190 26.84 17.23 4.32
C LYS A 190 25.42 17.00 3.81
N ARG A 191 25.26 16.51 2.59
CA ARG A 191 23.96 16.22 1.99
C ARG A 191 23.22 15.13 2.75
N GLU A 192 23.89 14.04 3.15
CA GLU A 192 23.32 12.99 4.00
C GLU A 192 22.77 13.55 5.33
N LYS A 193 23.49 14.50 5.93
CA LYS A 193 23.11 15.07 7.23
C LYS A 193 21.90 16.01 7.17
N PHE A 194 21.70 16.71 6.05
CA PHE A 194 20.68 17.75 5.93
C PHE A 194 19.47 17.34 5.10
N GLY A 195 19.50 16.14 4.49
CA GLY A 195 18.39 15.60 3.71
C GLY A 195 17.93 16.61 2.66
N CYS A 196 18.67 16.83 1.59
CA CYS A 196 18.16 17.58 0.44
C CYS A 196 17.09 16.77 -0.25
N ALA A 197 15.85 16.93 0.19
CA ALA A 197 14.70 16.70 -0.66
C ALA A 197 14.57 17.94 -1.57
N VAL A 198 14.91 17.79 -2.83
CA VAL A 198 14.56 18.75 -3.87
C VAL A 198 13.24 18.31 -4.50
#